data_9d8a8d246e920858378d4c20d5b4c2e3
#
_entry.id   9d8a8d246e920858378d4c20d5b4c2e3
#
_cell.length_a   1.000
_cell.length_b   1.000
_cell.length_c   1.000
_cell.angle_alpha   90.00
_cell.angle_beta   90.00
_cell.angle_gamma   90.00
#
_symmetry.space_group_name_H-M   'P 1'
#
loop_
_entity.id
_entity.type
_entity.pdbx_description
1 polymer ?
#
loop_
_entity_poly.entity_id
_entity_poly.type
_entity_poly.pdbx_seq_one_letter_code
_entity_poly.pdbx_strand_id
1 'polypeptide(L)'
;LRNENLLPVVNRVKIDLYGSLSLTGKGHATDLAVMLGLSGQDPEYIPVENIDGIIKSIESKNEINLGNEKPIPFYFLQDIVFNKNFLSFHANGMTFTAYMTDDSEYNSTFYSIGGGFVVKEERINAKKKTQIKYAFPYPIEKAAELLDFCKKENKSISEIVYENEKSMRTEAVIDHELMRIWKTMLECMYIGCHSEGI
;
A
#
# COMPACT_ATOMS: atom_id res chain seq x y z
N LEU A 1 10.43 7.16 9.68
CA LEU A 1 11.03 6.96 11.01
C LEU A 1 12.36 6.19 10.91
N ARG A 2 12.41 4.99 10.28
CA ARG A 2 13.67 4.22 10.12
C ARG A 2 14.76 5.02 9.41
N ASN A 3 14.45 5.59 8.26
CA ASN A 3 15.44 6.34 7.45
C ASN A 3 16.00 7.58 8.15
N GLU A 4 15.33 8.05 9.20
CA GLU A 4 15.70 9.22 9.97
C GLU A 4 16.20 8.85 11.38
N ASN A 5 16.37 7.55 11.66
CA ASN A 5 16.78 7.00 12.96
C ASN A 5 15.91 7.46 14.15
N LEU A 6 14.62 7.74 13.89
CA LEU A 6 13.69 8.21 14.92
C LEU A 6 12.97 7.07 15.65
N LEU A 7 12.95 5.86 15.08
CA LEU A 7 12.20 4.73 15.63
C LEU A 7 12.52 4.44 17.13
N PRO A 8 13.79 4.49 17.59
CA PRO A 8 14.13 4.23 18.98
C PRO A 8 13.53 5.22 19.99
N VAL A 9 13.26 6.45 19.55
CA VAL A 9 12.76 7.52 20.43
C VAL A 9 11.25 7.74 20.35
N VAL A 10 10.54 6.99 19.48
CA VAL A 10 9.07 7.03 19.42
C VAL A 10 8.48 6.35 20.66
N ASN A 11 7.55 6.99 21.36
CA ASN A 11 6.83 6.40 22.49
C ASN A 11 5.33 6.20 22.25
N ARG A 12 4.75 6.83 21.22
CA ARG A 12 3.37 6.63 20.77
C ARG A 12 3.22 6.99 19.31
N VAL A 13 2.25 6.37 18.62
CA VAL A 13 1.84 6.76 17.28
C VAL A 13 0.34 7.00 17.24
N LYS A 14 -0.10 7.97 16.45
CA LYS A 14 -1.51 8.24 16.16
C LYS A 14 -1.70 8.30 14.64
N ILE A 15 -2.81 7.78 14.15
CA ILE A 15 -3.14 7.73 12.75
C ILE A 15 -4.48 8.41 12.53
N ASP A 16 -4.49 9.45 11.71
CA ASP A 16 -5.68 10.15 11.29
C ASP A 16 -6.02 9.73 9.84
N LEU A 17 -7.15 9.05 9.66
CA LEU A 17 -7.69 8.66 8.36
C LEU A 17 -8.67 9.73 7.86
N TYR A 18 -8.62 10.04 6.57
CA TYR A 18 -9.43 11.09 5.96
C TYR A 18 -10.18 10.60 4.72
N GLY A 19 -11.27 11.29 4.41
CA GLY A 19 -12.06 11.10 3.20
C GLY A 19 -12.51 9.66 3.00
N SER A 20 -12.26 9.07 1.85
CA SER A 20 -12.73 7.72 1.54
C SER A 20 -12.11 6.65 2.45
N LEU A 21 -10.83 6.79 2.85
CA LEU A 21 -10.20 5.87 3.80
C LEU A 21 -10.90 5.87 5.18
N SER A 22 -11.48 6.98 5.56
CA SER A 22 -12.25 7.10 6.79
C SER A 22 -13.71 6.63 6.62
N LEU A 23 -14.40 7.10 5.59
CA LEU A 23 -15.83 6.87 5.41
C LEU A 23 -16.17 5.41 5.12
N THR A 24 -15.32 4.70 4.39
CA THR A 24 -15.52 3.29 4.03
C THR A 24 -14.50 2.36 4.73
N GLY A 25 -13.57 2.93 5.50
CA GLY A 25 -12.40 2.24 6.03
C GLY A 25 -12.72 1.03 6.90
N LYS A 26 -13.70 1.16 7.80
CA LYS A 26 -14.12 0.03 8.67
C LYS A 26 -14.68 -1.15 7.85
N GLY A 27 -15.44 -0.87 6.79
CA GLY A 27 -15.97 -1.90 5.91
C GLY A 27 -14.93 -2.57 5.01
N HIS A 28 -13.77 -1.94 4.85
CA HIS A 28 -12.66 -2.41 4.02
C HIS A 28 -11.42 -2.80 4.84
N ALA A 29 -11.56 -2.95 6.16
CA ALA A 29 -10.46 -3.33 7.06
C ALA A 29 -9.23 -2.41 6.97
N THR A 30 -9.42 -1.10 6.70
CA THR A 30 -8.32 -0.12 6.59
C THR A 30 -7.56 0.01 7.90
N ASP A 31 -8.26 -0.04 9.02
CA ASP A 31 -7.70 -0.05 10.37
C ASP A 31 -6.79 -1.27 10.61
N LEU A 32 -7.23 -2.46 10.21
CA LEU A 32 -6.42 -3.68 10.31
C LEU A 32 -5.16 -3.56 9.44
N ALA A 33 -5.30 -3.09 8.21
CA ALA A 33 -4.17 -2.87 7.31
C ALA A 33 -3.14 -1.87 7.89
N VAL A 34 -3.61 -0.81 8.55
CA VAL A 34 -2.75 0.17 9.23
C VAL A 34 -1.99 -0.48 10.39
N MET A 35 -2.67 -1.26 11.25
CA MET A 35 -2.01 -1.96 12.35
C MET A 35 -0.95 -2.94 11.86
N LEU A 36 -1.26 -3.72 10.81
CA LEU A 36 -0.31 -4.65 10.21
C LEU A 36 0.90 -3.92 9.63
N GLY A 37 0.68 -2.82 8.89
CA GLY A 37 1.76 -2.01 8.33
C GLY A 37 2.64 -1.36 9.40
N LEU A 38 2.05 -0.82 10.48
CA LEU A 38 2.80 -0.30 11.63
C LEU A 38 3.61 -1.39 12.34
N SER A 39 3.11 -2.62 12.37
CA SER A 39 3.83 -3.78 12.91
C SER A 39 4.95 -4.29 12.01
N GLY A 40 5.17 -3.64 10.85
CA GLY A 40 6.21 -4.01 9.90
C GLY A 40 5.86 -5.21 9.03
N GLN A 41 4.57 -5.56 8.93
CA GLN A 41 4.12 -6.63 8.03
C GLN A 41 4.10 -6.11 6.59
N ASP A 42 4.56 -6.95 5.69
CA ASP A 42 4.53 -6.66 4.25
C ASP A 42 3.23 -7.23 3.65
N PRO A 43 2.40 -6.40 2.97
CA PRO A 43 1.12 -6.85 2.43
C PRO A 43 1.25 -7.92 1.33
N GLU A 44 2.42 -8.03 0.70
CA GLU A 44 2.71 -9.00 -0.34
C GLU A 44 3.10 -10.37 0.20
N TYR A 45 3.71 -10.40 1.40
CA TYR A 45 4.32 -11.62 1.95
C TYR A 45 3.72 -12.09 3.27
N ILE A 46 2.82 -11.32 3.91
CA ILE A 46 2.21 -11.75 5.17
C ILE A 46 1.34 -13.01 4.95
N PRO A 47 1.57 -14.11 5.70
CA PRO A 47 0.67 -15.25 5.67
C PRO A 47 -0.71 -14.85 6.22
N VAL A 48 -1.78 -15.14 5.46
CA VAL A 48 -3.15 -14.73 5.80
C VAL A 48 -3.58 -15.29 7.15
N GLU A 49 -3.18 -16.52 7.48
CA GLU A 49 -3.45 -17.18 8.76
C GLU A 49 -2.86 -16.45 9.98
N ASN A 50 -1.85 -15.60 9.80
CA ASN A 50 -1.23 -14.86 10.89
C ASN A 50 -1.95 -13.54 11.22
N ILE A 51 -2.75 -13.01 10.30
CA ILE A 51 -3.39 -11.70 10.40
C ILE A 51 -4.21 -11.58 11.68
N ASP A 52 -5.16 -12.49 11.89
CA ASP A 52 -6.05 -12.48 13.07
C ASP A 52 -5.28 -12.58 14.39
N GLY A 53 -4.23 -13.40 14.41
CA GLY A 53 -3.38 -13.54 15.60
C GLY A 53 -2.64 -12.27 15.95
N ILE A 54 -2.10 -11.56 14.96
CA ILE A 54 -1.40 -10.29 15.15
C ILE A 54 -2.37 -9.23 15.67
N ILE A 55 -3.53 -9.06 15.03
CA ILE A 55 -4.54 -8.08 15.42
C ILE A 55 -5.03 -8.32 16.84
N LYS A 56 -5.44 -9.55 17.18
CA LYS A 56 -5.87 -9.92 18.53
C LYS A 56 -4.79 -9.67 19.58
N SER A 57 -3.53 -9.90 19.24
CA SER A 57 -2.41 -9.61 20.14
C SER A 57 -2.27 -8.12 20.44
N ILE A 58 -2.37 -7.26 19.39
CA ILE A 58 -2.30 -5.80 19.54
C ILE A 58 -3.46 -5.30 20.42
N GLU A 59 -4.69 -5.71 20.12
CA GLU A 59 -5.88 -5.29 20.85
C GLU A 59 -5.87 -5.73 22.33
N SER A 60 -5.49 -6.99 22.58
CA SER A 60 -5.51 -7.54 23.94
C SER A 60 -4.41 -6.97 24.84
N LYS A 61 -3.24 -6.65 24.27
CA LYS A 61 -2.11 -6.09 25.01
C LYS A 61 -2.11 -4.55 25.07
N ASN A 62 -2.92 -3.89 24.26
CA ASN A 62 -2.83 -2.45 24.01
C ASN A 62 -1.40 -2.01 23.68
N GLU A 63 -0.72 -2.80 22.87
CA GLU A 63 0.67 -2.62 22.48
C GLU A 63 0.88 -3.01 21.03
N ILE A 64 1.68 -2.25 20.31
CA ILE A 64 2.10 -2.57 18.95
C ILE A 64 3.63 -2.65 18.85
N ASN A 65 4.15 -3.66 18.18
CA ASN A 65 5.58 -3.77 17.93
C ASN A 65 5.94 -2.94 16.68
N LEU A 66 6.19 -1.65 16.87
CA LEU A 66 6.39 -0.68 15.79
C LEU A 66 7.55 -1.09 14.87
N GLY A 67 7.22 -1.29 13.60
CA GLY A 67 8.19 -1.70 12.59
C GLY A 67 8.82 -3.07 12.83
N ASN A 68 8.22 -3.91 13.67
CA ASN A 68 8.77 -5.18 14.16
C ASN A 68 10.09 -5.02 14.97
N GLU A 69 10.31 -3.84 15.56
CA GLU A 69 11.55 -3.50 16.27
C GLU A 69 11.32 -2.99 17.70
N LYS A 70 10.26 -2.22 17.92
CA LYS A 70 10.03 -1.54 19.20
C LYS A 70 8.59 -1.69 19.66
N PRO A 71 8.32 -2.33 20.82
CA PRO A 71 7.01 -2.32 21.42
C PRO A 71 6.70 -0.93 21.98
N ILE A 72 5.51 -0.42 21.67
CA ILE A 72 4.98 0.86 22.18
C ILE A 72 3.51 0.69 22.55
N PRO A 73 2.98 1.46 23.53
CA PRO A 73 1.55 1.50 23.80
C PRO A 73 0.76 1.88 22.56
N PHE A 74 -0.34 1.16 22.33
CA PHE A 74 -1.22 1.42 21.19
C PHE A 74 -2.66 1.06 21.55
N TYR A 75 -3.52 2.05 21.56
CA TYR A 75 -4.93 1.91 21.91
C TYR A 75 -5.76 2.09 20.62
N PHE A 76 -6.16 1.00 20.03
CA PHE A 76 -6.86 0.97 18.73
C PHE A 76 -7.95 2.06 18.57
N LEU A 77 -8.86 2.18 19.57
CA LEU A 77 -9.97 3.14 19.52
C LEU A 77 -9.55 4.61 19.70
N GLN A 78 -8.32 4.87 20.14
CA GLN A 78 -7.80 6.21 20.40
C GLN A 78 -6.74 6.62 19.39
N ASP A 79 -5.94 5.67 18.95
CA ASP A 79 -4.78 5.92 18.10
C ASP A 79 -5.09 5.80 16.60
N ILE A 80 -6.23 5.20 16.22
CA ILE A 80 -6.75 5.29 14.86
C ILE A 80 -8.03 6.12 14.86
N VAL A 81 -7.95 7.30 14.23
CA VAL A 81 -9.04 8.27 14.17
C VAL A 81 -9.63 8.34 12.77
N PHE A 82 -10.92 8.13 12.67
CA PHE A 82 -11.68 8.24 11.43
C PHE A 82 -12.29 9.64 11.30
N ASN A 83 -11.61 10.52 10.57
CA ASN A 83 -12.06 11.90 10.36
C ASN A 83 -13.07 11.98 9.21
N LYS A 84 -14.08 12.86 9.34
CA LYS A 84 -15.08 13.10 8.30
C LYS A 84 -14.58 14.06 7.20
N ASN A 85 -13.45 14.71 7.42
CA ASN A 85 -12.89 15.71 6.53
C ASN A 85 -12.10 15.06 5.39
N PHE A 86 -11.92 15.82 4.32
CA PHE A 86 -11.06 15.46 3.20
C PHE A 86 -9.81 16.33 3.23
N LEU A 87 -8.67 15.74 2.88
CA LEU A 87 -7.46 16.49 2.61
C LEU A 87 -7.51 17.06 1.18
N SER A 88 -6.80 18.16 0.95
CA SER A 88 -6.92 18.94 -0.30
C SER A 88 -6.40 18.23 -1.55
N PHE A 89 -5.41 17.35 -1.41
CA PHE A 89 -4.75 16.74 -2.56
C PHE A 89 -5.51 15.53 -3.12
N HIS A 90 -5.97 14.60 -2.25
CA HIS A 90 -6.65 13.38 -2.68
C HIS A 90 -7.64 12.89 -1.62
N ALA A 91 -8.69 12.20 -2.07
CA ALA A 91 -9.73 11.68 -1.19
C ALA A 91 -9.24 10.58 -0.22
N ASN A 92 -8.17 9.87 -0.56
CA ASN A 92 -7.63 8.78 0.25
C ASN A 92 -6.37 9.24 0.99
N GLY A 93 -6.54 10.08 2.01
CA GLY A 93 -5.45 10.60 2.81
C GLY A 93 -5.31 9.96 4.17
N MET A 94 -4.08 9.85 4.67
CA MET A 94 -3.78 9.45 6.05
C MET A 94 -2.59 10.24 6.58
N THR A 95 -2.67 10.64 7.85
CA THR A 95 -1.57 11.30 8.56
C THR A 95 -1.11 10.42 9.73
N PHE A 96 0.17 10.19 9.80
CA PHE A 96 0.83 9.53 10.91
C PHE A 96 1.51 10.58 11.78
N THR A 97 1.20 10.58 13.07
CA THR A 97 1.86 11.39 14.08
C THR A 97 2.63 10.46 15.03
N ALA A 98 3.94 10.61 15.08
CA ALA A 98 4.79 9.93 16.05
C ALA A 98 5.16 10.92 17.17
N TYR A 99 4.89 10.55 18.41
CA TYR A 99 5.26 11.29 19.62
C TYR A 99 6.57 10.73 20.14
N MET A 100 7.54 11.61 20.39
CA MET A 100 8.87 11.22 20.81
C MET A 100 9.02 11.28 22.34
N THR A 101 10.09 10.70 22.84
CA THR A 101 10.42 10.69 24.29
C THR A 101 10.77 12.08 24.84
N ASP A 102 11.09 13.05 24.01
CA ASP A 102 11.37 14.45 24.34
C ASP A 102 10.16 15.38 24.15
N ASP A 103 8.95 14.81 24.03
CA ASP A 103 7.68 15.50 23.78
C ASP A 103 7.60 16.18 22.40
N SER A 104 8.56 15.97 21.51
CA SER A 104 8.46 16.43 20.13
C SER A 104 7.56 15.52 19.30
N GLU A 105 7.02 16.06 18.19
CA GLU A 105 6.14 15.35 17.27
C GLU A 105 6.75 15.27 15.87
N TYR A 106 6.59 14.15 15.22
CA TYR A 106 6.92 13.95 13.81
C TYR A 106 5.68 13.55 13.02
N ASN A 107 5.29 14.38 12.06
CA ASN A 107 4.10 14.19 11.24
C ASN A 107 4.47 13.82 9.80
N SER A 108 3.73 12.88 9.23
CA SER A 108 3.84 12.55 7.81
C SER A 108 2.48 12.22 7.22
N THR A 109 2.12 12.90 6.13
CA THR A 109 0.87 12.65 5.41
C THR A 109 1.13 11.90 4.11
N PHE A 110 0.30 10.90 3.86
CA PHE A 110 0.35 10.02 2.70
C PHE A 110 -1.01 9.94 2.02
N TYR A 111 -0.99 9.69 0.71
CA TYR A 111 -2.18 9.53 -0.11
C TYR A 111 -2.11 8.23 -0.90
N SER A 112 -3.15 7.39 -0.80
CA SER A 112 -3.34 6.24 -1.66
C SER A 112 -4.03 6.70 -2.95
N ILE A 113 -3.27 6.73 -4.05
CA ILE A 113 -3.74 7.30 -5.32
C ILE A 113 -4.24 6.26 -6.33
N GLY A 114 -4.46 5.02 -5.87
CA GLY A 114 -4.91 3.90 -6.68
C GLY A 114 -3.76 3.02 -7.18
N GLY A 115 -4.08 1.80 -7.63
CA GLY A 115 -3.10 0.85 -8.15
C GLY A 115 -2.00 0.43 -7.17
N GLY A 116 -2.24 0.54 -5.85
CA GLY A 116 -1.22 0.29 -4.82
C GLY A 116 -0.21 1.42 -4.63
N PHE A 117 -0.32 2.51 -5.40
CA PHE A 117 0.62 3.63 -5.29
C PHE A 117 0.31 4.52 -4.09
N VAL A 118 1.36 4.83 -3.31
CA VAL A 118 1.31 5.74 -2.18
C VAL A 118 2.23 6.93 -2.41
N VAL A 119 1.72 8.14 -2.19
CA VAL A 119 2.48 9.38 -2.36
C VAL A 119 2.58 10.10 -1.03
N LYS A 120 3.80 10.47 -0.61
CA LYS A 120 4.02 11.35 0.55
C LYS A 120 3.76 12.80 0.16
N GLU A 121 3.06 13.57 1.00
CA GLU A 121 2.67 14.96 0.72
C GLU A 121 3.83 15.86 0.31
N GLU A 122 4.95 15.78 1.00
CA GLU A 122 6.17 16.56 0.69
C GLU A 122 6.70 16.34 -0.74
N ARG A 123 6.43 15.16 -1.31
CA ARG A 123 6.88 14.79 -2.67
C ARG A 123 5.92 15.26 -3.77
N ILE A 124 4.73 15.73 -3.43
CA ILE A 124 3.75 16.18 -4.42
C ILE A 124 4.28 17.36 -5.22
N ASN A 125 4.90 18.31 -4.54
CA ASN A 125 5.49 19.50 -5.17
C ASN A 125 6.91 19.24 -5.74
N ALA A 126 7.62 18.23 -5.24
CA ALA A 126 8.97 17.86 -5.71
C ALA A 126 8.94 17.04 -7.01
N LYS A 127 7.84 16.36 -7.34
CA LYS A 127 7.72 15.45 -8.49
C LYS A 127 7.77 16.09 -9.88
N LYS A 128 7.95 17.39 -10.01
CA LYS A 128 8.23 17.97 -11.33
C LYS A 128 9.61 17.64 -11.91
N LYS A 129 10.50 16.95 -11.19
CA LYS A 129 11.90 16.79 -11.61
C LYS A 129 12.43 15.37 -11.86
N THR A 130 11.73 14.29 -11.51
CA THR A 130 12.31 12.95 -11.75
C THR A 130 11.23 11.87 -11.95
N GLN A 131 10.47 11.96 -13.02
CA GLN A 131 9.92 10.74 -13.61
C GLN A 131 11.02 10.12 -14.45
N ILE A 132 11.51 8.93 -14.08
CA ILE A 132 12.21 8.07 -15.02
C ILE A 132 11.17 7.74 -16.10
N LYS A 133 11.26 8.43 -17.23
CA LYS A 133 10.44 8.09 -18.41
C LYS A 133 11.10 6.87 -19.04
N TYR A 134 10.54 5.70 -18.78
CA TYR A 134 10.84 4.54 -19.61
C TYR A 134 10.42 4.85 -21.05
N ALA A 135 11.32 4.63 -21.98
CA ALA A 135 11.00 4.74 -23.40
C ALA A 135 10.27 3.44 -23.82
N PHE A 136 8.95 3.44 -23.69
CA PHE A 136 8.15 2.31 -24.14
C PHE A 136 8.21 2.21 -25.67
N PRO A 137 8.44 1.02 -26.25
CA PRO A 137 8.37 0.80 -27.69
C PRO A 137 6.96 1.08 -28.24
N TYR A 138 5.93 0.86 -27.45
CA TYR A 138 4.53 1.13 -27.80
C TYR A 138 3.90 2.03 -26.73
N PRO A 139 4.08 3.36 -26.77
CA PRO A 139 3.49 4.27 -25.80
C PRO A 139 1.96 4.31 -25.99
N ILE A 140 1.21 4.01 -24.91
CA ILE A 140 -0.24 3.87 -24.92
C ILE A 140 -0.84 4.82 -23.89
N GLU A 141 -1.63 5.79 -24.34
CA GLU A 141 -2.45 6.66 -23.50
C GLU A 141 -3.94 6.38 -23.66
N LYS A 142 -4.34 5.84 -24.81
CA LYS A 142 -5.73 5.55 -25.17
C LYS A 142 -5.87 4.14 -25.77
N ALA A 143 -7.04 3.53 -25.57
CA ALA A 143 -7.36 2.21 -26.10
C ALA A 143 -7.22 2.14 -27.65
N ALA A 144 -7.53 3.23 -28.36
CA ALA A 144 -7.39 3.28 -29.81
C ALA A 144 -5.93 3.08 -30.27
N GLU A 145 -4.98 3.68 -29.55
CA GLU A 145 -3.54 3.54 -29.85
C GLU A 145 -3.08 2.09 -29.65
N LEU A 146 -3.54 1.44 -28.57
CA LEU A 146 -3.26 0.01 -28.35
C LEU A 146 -3.76 -0.85 -29.50
N LEU A 147 -4.99 -0.64 -29.97
CA LEU A 147 -5.56 -1.38 -31.09
C LEU A 147 -4.80 -1.10 -32.38
N ASP A 148 -4.34 0.13 -32.61
CA ASP A 148 -3.54 0.47 -33.79
C ASP A 148 -2.16 -0.20 -33.75
N PHE A 149 -1.49 -0.27 -32.61
CA PHE A 149 -0.25 -1.04 -32.45
C PHE A 149 -0.48 -2.53 -32.70
N CYS A 150 -1.54 -3.11 -32.13
CA CYS A 150 -1.87 -4.51 -32.38
C CYS A 150 -2.06 -4.81 -33.87
N LYS A 151 -2.75 -3.94 -34.61
CA LYS A 151 -2.97 -4.09 -36.07
C LYS A 151 -1.67 -3.93 -36.87
N LYS A 152 -0.89 -2.89 -36.56
CA LYS A 152 0.36 -2.58 -37.30
C LYS A 152 1.41 -3.68 -37.14
N GLU A 153 1.56 -4.18 -35.91
CA GLU A 153 2.56 -5.17 -35.55
C GLU A 153 2.07 -6.62 -35.74
N ASN A 154 0.79 -6.79 -36.05
CA ASN A 154 0.11 -8.10 -36.09
C ASN A 154 0.33 -8.89 -34.79
N LYS A 155 0.21 -8.19 -33.64
CA LYS A 155 0.40 -8.73 -32.30
C LYS A 155 -0.90 -8.63 -31.49
N SER A 156 -1.05 -9.53 -30.53
CA SER A 156 -2.11 -9.45 -29.52
C SER A 156 -1.85 -8.31 -28.55
N ILE A 157 -2.87 -7.93 -27.77
CA ILE A 157 -2.76 -6.95 -26.69
C ILE A 157 -1.69 -7.38 -25.69
N SER A 158 -1.68 -8.66 -25.29
CA SER A 158 -0.71 -9.20 -24.34
C SER A 158 0.74 -9.10 -24.86
N GLU A 159 0.97 -9.34 -26.14
CA GLU A 159 2.30 -9.21 -26.73
C GLU A 159 2.78 -7.75 -26.76
N ILE A 160 1.91 -6.80 -27.09
CA ILE A 160 2.24 -5.36 -27.06
C ILE A 160 2.59 -4.93 -25.64
N VAL A 161 1.78 -5.34 -24.65
CA VAL A 161 2.03 -4.99 -23.24
C VAL A 161 3.32 -5.66 -22.74
N TYR A 162 3.56 -6.91 -23.10
CA TYR A 162 4.78 -7.63 -22.73
C TYR A 162 6.05 -6.95 -23.28
N GLU A 163 6.02 -6.47 -24.53
CA GLU A 163 7.14 -5.71 -25.10
C GLU A 163 7.40 -4.39 -24.34
N ASN A 164 6.35 -3.70 -23.87
CA ASN A 164 6.51 -2.52 -23.04
C ASN A 164 7.14 -2.88 -21.68
N GLU A 165 6.73 -3.98 -21.05
CA GLU A 165 7.31 -4.45 -19.79
C GLU A 165 8.81 -4.75 -19.91
N LYS A 166 9.27 -5.27 -21.03
CA LYS A 166 10.71 -5.53 -21.29
C LYS A 166 11.58 -4.28 -21.27
N SER A 167 11.00 -3.09 -21.43
CA SER A 167 11.76 -1.85 -21.27
C SER A 167 12.06 -1.51 -19.80
N MET A 168 11.40 -2.15 -18.85
CA MET A 168 11.56 -1.90 -17.40
C MET A 168 12.27 -3.04 -16.67
N ARG A 169 12.18 -4.27 -17.18
CA ARG A 169 12.68 -5.48 -16.50
C ARG A 169 13.00 -6.58 -17.51
N THR A 170 13.79 -7.58 -17.11
CA THR A 170 14.11 -8.72 -17.99
C THR A 170 12.94 -9.67 -18.15
N GLU A 171 12.89 -10.42 -19.26
CA GLU A 171 11.86 -11.42 -19.53
C GLU A 171 11.73 -12.43 -18.38
N ALA A 172 12.84 -12.93 -17.86
CA ALA A 172 12.84 -13.87 -16.74
C ALA A 172 12.17 -13.30 -15.48
N VAL A 173 12.34 -12.00 -15.20
CA VAL A 173 11.66 -11.33 -14.10
C VAL A 173 10.17 -11.17 -14.38
N ILE A 174 9.79 -10.80 -15.60
CA ILE A 174 8.38 -10.67 -16.00
C ILE A 174 7.67 -12.01 -15.85
N ASP A 175 8.23 -13.08 -16.40
CA ASP A 175 7.62 -14.41 -16.36
C ASP A 175 7.51 -14.95 -14.92
N HIS A 176 8.54 -14.71 -14.10
CA HIS A 176 8.51 -15.07 -12.68
C HIS A 176 7.37 -14.37 -11.94
N GLU A 177 7.24 -13.05 -12.10
CA GLU A 177 6.21 -12.26 -11.43
C GLU A 177 4.79 -12.59 -11.92
N LEU A 178 4.61 -12.79 -13.23
CA LEU A 178 3.33 -13.24 -13.80
C LEU A 178 2.93 -14.62 -13.25
N MET A 179 3.89 -15.56 -13.15
CA MET A 179 3.61 -16.87 -12.59
C MET A 179 3.27 -16.79 -11.10
N ARG A 180 3.90 -15.89 -10.34
CA ARG A 180 3.58 -15.66 -8.93
C ARG A 180 2.15 -15.13 -8.76
N ILE A 181 1.76 -14.13 -9.56
CA ILE A 181 0.40 -13.60 -9.58
C ILE A 181 -0.59 -14.72 -9.91
N TRP A 182 -0.31 -15.52 -10.94
CA TRP A 182 -1.18 -16.63 -11.35
C TRP A 182 -1.38 -17.66 -10.24
N LYS A 183 -0.31 -18.05 -9.54
CA LYS A 183 -0.39 -18.98 -8.40
C LYS A 183 -1.28 -18.41 -7.28
N THR A 184 -1.10 -17.14 -6.93
CA THR A 184 -1.94 -16.45 -5.93
C THR A 184 -3.41 -16.41 -6.35
N MET A 185 -3.70 -16.16 -7.64
CA MET A 185 -5.08 -16.19 -8.16
C MET A 185 -5.70 -17.60 -8.05
N LEU A 186 -4.93 -18.66 -8.34
CA LEU A 186 -5.41 -20.03 -8.18
C LEU A 186 -5.70 -20.36 -6.71
N GLU A 187 -4.83 -19.94 -5.80
CA GLU A 187 -5.03 -20.10 -4.37
C GLU A 187 -6.28 -19.36 -3.88
N CYS A 188 -6.48 -18.12 -4.28
CA CYS A 188 -7.68 -17.35 -3.95
C CYS A 188 -8.96 -18.04 -4.46
N MET A 189 -8.95 -18.55 -5.69
CA MET A 189 -10.07 -19.31 -6.25
C MET A 189 -10.34 -20.58 -5.44
N TYR A 190 -9.30 -21.34 -5.10
CA TYR A 190 -9.42 -22.55 -4.31
C TYR A 190 -10.02 -22.26 -2.93
N ILE A 191 -9.45 -21.31 -2.20
CA ILE A 191 -9.94 -20.90 -0.87
C ILE A 191 -11.38 -20.41 -0.95
N GLY A 192 -11.72 -19.55 -1.92
CA GLY A 192 -13.07 -19.03 -2.10
C GLY A 192 -14.11 -20.11 -2.39
N CYS A 193 -13.74 -21.19 -3.11
CA CYS A 193 -14.62 -22.32 -3.37
C CYS A 193 -14.80 -23.25 -2.15
N HIS A 194 -13.92 -23.18 -1.15
CA HIS A 194 -13.91 -24.06 0.02
C HIS A 194 -14.23 -23.33 1.33
N SER A 195 -14.43 -22.02 1.27
CA SER A 195 -14.85 -21.22 2.42
C SER A 195 -16.38 -21.11 2.47
N GLU A 196 -16.95 -21.08 3.68
CA GLU A 196 -18.34 -20.75 3.86
C GLU A 196 -18.58 -19.30 3.44
N GLY A 197 -19.64 -19.07 2.65
CA GLY A 197 -20.03 -17.74 2.21
C GLY A 197 -20.60 -16.88 3.34
N ILE A 198 -20.71 -15.57 3.09
CA ILE A 198 -21.34 -14.61 3.99
C ILE A 198 -22.84 -14.71 3.89
#